data_9168c72cf63c701949b372887deba0d6
#
_entry.id   9168c72cf63c701949b372887deba0d6
#
_cell.length_a   1.000
_cell.length_b   1.000
_cell.length_c   1.000
_cell.angle_alpha   90.00
_cell.angle_beta   90.00
_cell.angle_gamma   90.00
#
_symmetry.space_group_name_H-M   'P 1'
#
loop_
_entity.id
_entity.type
_entity.pdbx_description
1 polymer ?
#
loop_
_entity_poly.entity_id
_entity_poly.type
_entity_poly.pdbx_seq_one_letter_code
_entity_poly.pdbx_strand_id
1 'polypeptide(L)'
;MPRQARTISPTSIYHAILRGVNKQQVFEDEEDYIHFLNFLRRQTQPDVDAQGQTFQPRCHVYAYCLMGNHVHLLLKEGSETIGNIMKRIASSYVYHYNHKYDRVGHLFQERFKSQPVNDFSYFITLLRYIHQNPLKAMLVDSMDEYEWSSWQEYNGTAHRGF
;
A
#
# COMPACT_ATOMS: atom_id res chain seq x y z
N MET A 1 10.81 -20.63 -14.75
CA MET A 1 10.58 -19.57 -15.75
C MET A 1 11.37 -18.33 -15.41
N PRO A 2 12.07 -17.71 -16.37
CA PRO A 2 12.75 -16.46 -16.11
C PRO A 2 11.75 -15.40 -15.69
N ARG A 3 12.08 -14.57 -14.70
CA ARG A 3 11.26 -13.46 -14.26
C ARG A 3 11.15 -12.43 -15.36
N GLN A 4 9.93 -12.07 -15.76
CA GLN A 4 9.73 -10.89 -16.57
C GLN A 4 10.18 -9.64 -15.79
N ALA A 5 10.94 -8.77 -16.46
CA ALA A 5 11.29 -7.48 -15.91
C ALA A 5 10.02 -6.65 -15.68
N ARG A 6 9.99 -5.89 -14.58
CA ARG A 6 8.87 -5.00 -14.29
C ARG A 6 8.79 -3.90 -15.34
N THR A 7 7.58 -3.62 -15.83
CA THR A 7 7.35 -2.48 -16.74
C THR A 7 7.55 -1.18 -15.95
N ILE A 8 8.39 -0.30 -16.48
CA ILE A 8 8.68 1.00 -15.88
C ILE A 8 7.56 1.98 -16.23
N SER A 9 7.07 2.71 -15.23
CA SER A 9 6.09 3.77 -15.44
C SER A 9 6.75 5.05 -15.96
N PRO A 10 6.24 5.67 -17.03
CA PRO A 10 6.73 6.96 -17.51
C PRO A 10 6.44 8.10 -16.52
N THR A 11 5.47 7.93 -15.62
CA THR A 11 5.10 8.94 -14.61
C THR A 11 5.73 8.66 -13.25
N SER A 12 6.44 7.54 -13.09
CA SER A 12 6.91 6.99 -11.82
C SER A 12 5.76 6.62 -10.84
N ILE A 13 4.52 6.58 -11.32
CA ILE A 13 3.34 6.20 -10.54
C ILE A 13 2.96 4.75 -10.85
N TYR A 14 2.63 4.01 -9.80
CA TYR A 14 2.28 2.61 -9.88
C TYR A 14 1.05 2.28 -9.03
N HIS A 15 0.23 1.39 -9.57
CA HIS A 15 -0.75 0.65 -8.77
C HIS A 15 -0.08 -0.65 -8.30
N ALA A 16 0.17 -0.76 -7.00
CA ALA A 16 0.78 -1.93 -6.38
C ALA A 16 -0.25 -2.73 -5.59
N ILE A 17 -0.17 -4.06 -5.68
CA ILE A 17 -1.09 -4.98 -5.04
C ILE A 17 -0.29 -6.04 -4.28
N LEU A 18 -0.62 -6.23 -2.99
CA LEU A 18 -0.21 -7.37 -2.18
C LEU A 18 -1.42 -8.26 -1.93
N ARG A 19 -1.23 -9.57 -2.01
CA ARG A 19 -2.32 -10.54 -1.80
C ARG A 19 -1.85 -11.67 -0.89
N GLY A 20 -2.69 -12.04 0.09
CA GLY A 20 -2.43 -13.17 0.97
C GLY A 20 -2.32 -14.49 0.21
N VAL A 21 -1.38 -15.35 0.62
CA VAL A 21 -1.22 -16.69 0.07
C VAL A 21 -2.52 -17.48 0.26
N ASN A 22 -2.94 -18.21 -0.78
CA ASN A 22 -4.21 -18.94 -0.77
C ASN A 22 -5.44 -18.10 -0.38
N LYS A 23 -5.40 -16.79 -0.69
CA LYS A 23 -6.45 -15.82 -0.32
C LYS A 23 -6.70 -15.69 1.19
N GLN A 24 -5.73 -16.10 2.03
CA GLN A 24 -5.85 -15.96 3.47
C GLN A 24 -5.97 -14.50 3.89
N GLN A 25 -6.56 -14.27 5.06
CA GLN A 25 -6.56 -12.96 5.70
C GLN A 25 -5.11 -12.54 5.99
N VAL A 26 -4.83 -11.27 5.79
CA VAL A 26 -3.55 -10.64 6.13
C VAL A 26 -3.68 -9.58 7.21
N PHE A 27 -4.90 -9.29 7.60
CA PHE A 27 -5.27 -8.45 8.75
C PHE A 27 -6.31 -9.21 9.58
N GLU A 28 -6.00 -9.51 10.83
CA GLU A 28 -6.89 -10.24 11.73
C GLU A 28 -7.63 -9.29 12.69
N ASP A 29 -7.00 -8.17 13.02
CA ASP A 29 -7.56 -7.17 13.92
C ASP A 29 -7.13 -5.75 13.53
N GLU A 30 -7.65 -4.76 14.24
CA GLU A 30 -7.38 -3.33 14.00
C GLU A 30 -5.89 -2.99 14.13
N GLU A 31 -5.17 -3.62 15.06
CA GLU A 31 -3.75 -3.39 15.27
C GLU A 31 -2.93 -3.72 14.01
N ASP A 32 -3.29 -4.77 13.29
CA ASP A 32 -2.62 -5.16 12.05
C ASP A 32 -2.75 -4.08 10.97
N TYR A 33 -3.93 -3.51 10.80
CA TYR A 33 -4.17 -2.40 9.87
C TYR A 33 -3.33 -1.17 10.26
N ILE A 34 -3.32 -0.82 11.54
CA ILE A 34 -2.55 0.31 12.07
C ILE A 34 -1.05 0.10 11.82
N HIS A 35 -0.52 -1.10 12.07
CA HIS A 35 0.88 -1.42 11.82
C HIS A 35 1.24 -1.30 10.35
N PHE A 36 0.40 -1.82 9.44
CA PHE A 36 0.62 -1.67 8.01
C PHE A 36 0.66 -0.19 7.59
N LEU A 37 -0.30 0.61 8.03
CA LEU A 37 -0.35 2.05 7.75
C LEU A 37 0.88 2.78 8.30
N ASN A 38 1.38 2.39 9.47
CA ASN A 38 2.60 2.97 10.03
C ASN A 38 3.84 2.65 9.20
N PHE A 39 3.97 1.42 8.68
CA PHE A 39 5.06 1.07 7.77
C PHE A 39 4.95 1.84 6.45
N LEU A 40 3.74 2.00 5.91
CA LEU A 40 3.49 2.80 4.72
C LEU A 40 3.86 4.27 4.95
N ARG A 41 3.41 4.86 6.05
CA ARG A 41 3.69 6.25 6.42
C ARG A 41 5.18 6.54 6.53
N ARG A 42 5.97 5.62 7.09
CA ARG A 42 7.43 5.78 7.18
C ARG A 42 8.10 5.94 5.83
N GLN A 43 7.51 5.40 4.75
CA GLN A 43 8.04 5.57 3.40
C GLN A 43 7.74 6.96 2.81
N THR A 44 6.77 7.68 3.35
CA THR A 44 6.36 9.01 2.87
C THR A 44 7.04 10.15 3.63
N GLN A 45 7.74 9.84 4.71
CA GLN A 45 8.45 10.87 5.49
C GLN A 45 9.86 11.08 4.95
N PRO A 46 10.35 12.33 4.95
CA PRO A 46 11.72 12.60 4.61
C PRO A 46 12.68 11.96 5.63
N ASP A 47 13.75 11.37 5.13
CA ASP A 47 14.85 10.92 5.98
C ASP A 47 15.70 12.12 6.40
N VAL A 48 16.19 12.08 7.64
CA VAL A 48 17.12 13.09 8.18
C VAL A 48 18.39 12.35 8.66
N ASP A 49 19.55 12.76 8.18
CA ASP A 49 20.81 12.17 8.62
C ASP A 49 21.27 12.69 10.00
N ALA A 50 22.37 12.13 10.50
CA ALA A 50 22.95 12.52 11.78
C ALA A 50 23.43 13.98 11.83
N GLN A 51 23.61 14.62 10.68
CA GLN A 51 24.02 16.01 10.51
C GLN A 51 22.82 16.96 10.34
N GLY A 52 21.58 16.42 10.36
CA GLY A 52 20.34 17.19 10.20
C GLY A 52 19.98 17.52 8.75
N GLN A 53 20.65 16.90 7.77
CA GLN A 53 20.31 17.07 6.36
C GLN A 53 19.03 16.26 6.04
N THR A 54 18.06 16.92 5.42
CA THR A 54 16.79 16.33 5.02
C THR A 54 16.86 15.83 3.58
N PHE A 55 16.44 14.59 3.37
CA PHE A 55 16.35 13.95 2.06
C PHE A 55 14.89 13.87 1.62
N GLN A 56 14.68 13.68 0.31
CA GLN A 56 13.32 13.48 -0.22
C GLN A 56 12.70 12.20 0.32
N PRO A 57 11.37 12.17 0.51
CA PRO A 57 10.65 10.94 0.86
C PRO A 57 10.94 9.81 -0.15
N ARG A 58 10.90 8.57 0.33
CA ARG A 58 11.08 7.39 -0.53
C ARG A 58 9.98 7.25 -1.56
N CYS A 59 8.76 7.62 -1.18
CA CYS A 59 7.60 7.66 -2.08
C CYS A 59 6.56 8.68 -1.64
N HIS A 60 5.60 8.91 -2.54
CA HIS A 60 4.36 9.63 -2.24
C HIS A 60 3.18 8.67 -2.41
N VAL A 61 2.25 8.65 -1.47
CA VAL A 61 1.05 7.81 -1.51
C VAL A 61 -0.14 8.67 -1.92
N TYR A 62 -0.79 8.30 -3.02
CA TYR A 62 -2.00 8.96 -3.50
C TYR A 62 -3.27 8.31 -3.01
N ALA A 63 -3.27 6.98 -2.91
CA ALA A 63 -4.41 6.25 -2.39
C ALA A 63 -4.00 4.90 -1.82
N TYR A 64 -4.78 4.40 -0.89
CA TYR A 64 -4.68 3.03 -0.40
C TYR A 64 -6.06 2.47 -0.05
N CYS A 65 -6.15 1.14 -0.09
CA CYS A 65 -7.26 0.40 0.47
C CYS A 65 -6.72 -0.94 1.01
N LEU A 66 -6.86 -1.13 2.32
CA LEU A 66 -6.45 -2.35 3.00
C LEU A 66 -7.67 -3.25 3.13
N MET A 67 -7.79 -4.24 2.24
CA MET A 67 -8.81 -5.28 2.30
C MET A 67 -8.36 -6.41 3.21
N GLY A 68 -9.26 -7.22 3.74
CA GLY A 68 -8.90 -8.27 4.67
C GLY A 68 -7.79 -9.22 4.18
N ASN A 69 -7.77 -9.56 2.90
CA ASN A 69 -6.83 -10.51 2.30
C ASN A 69 -5.92 -9.94 1.21
N HIS A 70 -5.99 -8.65 0.94
CA HIS A 70 -5.15 -7.98 -0.05
C HIS A 70 -5.10 -6.47 0.19
N VAL A 71 -4.12 -5.82 -0.42
CA VAL A 71 -3.86 -4.39 -0.30
C VAL A 71 -3.73 -3.77 -1.68
N HIS A 72 -4.37 -2.63 -1.87
CA HIS A 72 -4.17 -1.77 -3.04
C HIS A 72 -3.47 -0.49 -2.61
N LEU A 73 -2.40 -0.13 -3.33
CA LEU A 73 -1.65 1.11 -3.14
C LEU A 73 -1.50 1.83 -4.47
N LEU A 74 -1.77 3.13 -4.50
CA LEU A 74 -1.45 4.02 -5.61
C LEU A 74 -0.35 4.96 -5.14
N LEU A 75 0.87 4.78 -5.64
CA LEU A 75 2.03 5.53 -5.14
C LEU A 75 2.99 5.93 -6.25
N LYS A 76 3.72 7.01 -5.99
CA LYS A 76 4.76 7.53 -6.86
C LYS A 76 6.13 7.29 -6.21
N GLU A 77 7.08 6.83 -7.02
CA GLU A 77 8.49 6.76 -6.61
C GLU A 77 9.01 8.15 -6.24
N GLY A 78 9.75 8.19 -5.15
CA GLY A 78 10.50 9.36 -4.71
C GLY A 78 12.00 9.11 -4.85
N SER A 79 12.70 9.05 -3.72
CA SER A 79 14.13 8.72 -3.70
C SER A 79 14.44 7.25 -3.95
N GLU A 80 13.44 6.37 -3.84
CA GLU A 80 13.61 4.93 -4.03
C GLU A 80 12.64 4.36 -5.08
N THR A 81 13.01 3.21 -5.65
CA THR A 81 12.18 2.48 -6.61
C THR A 81 11.01 1.78 -5.94
N ILE A 82 9.92 1.56 -6.70
CA ILE A 82 8.76 0.80 -6.24
C ILE A 82 9.15 -0.58 -5.67
N GLY A 83 10.16 -1.23 -6.24
CA GLY A 83 10.66 -2.52 -5.76
C GLY A 83 11.20 -2.46 -4.33
N ASN A 84 12.00 -1.44 -4.02
CA ASN A 84 12.56 -1.24 -2.69
C ASN A 84 11.50 -0.82 -1.67
N ILE A 85 10.62 0.10 -2.05
CA ILE A 85 9.51 0.56 -1.21
C ILE A 85 8.63 -0.61 -0.80
N MET A 86 8.14 -1.39 -1.77
CA MET A 86 7.26 -2.51 -1.52
C MET A 86 7.94 -3.64 -0.74
N LYS A 87 9.23 -3.87 -0.99
CA LYS A 87 10.02 -4.83 -0.21
C LYS A 87 10.08 -4.45 1.27
N ARG A 88 10.32 -3.16 1.58
CA ARG A 88 10.37 -2.68 2.98
C ARG A 88 9.03 -2.87 3.67
N ILE A 89 7.95 -2.39 3.05
CA ILE A 89 6.60 -2.47 3.62
C ILE A 89 6.23 -3.94 3.87
N ALA A 90 6.35 -4.77 2.84
CA ALA A 90 5.96 -6.18 2.94
C ALA A 90 6.80 -6.94 3.96
N SER A 91 8.14 -6.77 3.97
CA SER A 91 9.02 -7.46 4.92
C SER A 91 8.76 -7.04 6.36
N SER A 92 8.57 -5.74 6.61
CA SER A 92 8.27 -5.23 7.95
C SER A 92 6.92 -5.74 8.45
N TYR A 93 5.92 -5.76 7.57
CA TYR A 93 4.60 -6.26 7.93
C TYR A 93 4.58 -7.78 8.16
N VAL A 94 5.23 -8.56 7.30
CA VAL A 94 5.34 -10.02 7.48
C VAL A 94 6.06 -10.36 8.78
N TYR A 95 7.11 -9.61 9.14
CA TYR A 95 7.79 -9.80 10.41
C TYR A 95 6.84 -9.56 11.59
N HIS A 96 6.10 -8.43 11.59
CA HIS A 96 5.09 -8.12 12.60
C HIS A 96 4.04 -9.23 12.71
N TYR A 97 3.43 -9.60 11.59
CA TYR A 97 2.36 -10.59 11.53
C TYR A 97 2.83 -11.98 12.03
N ASN A 98 3.97 -12.46 11.53
CA ASN A 98 4.52 -13.76 11.92
C ASN A 98 4.91 -13.79 13.40
N HIS A 99 5.46 -12.69 13.93
CA HIS A 99 5.78 -12.60 15.36
C HIS A 99 4.51 -12.58 16.22
N LYS A 100 3.52 -11.79 15.85
CA LYS A 100 2.27 -11.65 16.59
C LYS A 100 1.47 -12.97 16.65
N TYR A 101 1.43 -13.71 15.55
CA TYR A 101 0.62 -14.92 15.40
C TYR A 101 1.41 -16.22 15.49
N ASP A 102 2.65 -16.17 15.94
CA ASP A 102 3.56 -17.33 16.06
C ASP A 102 3.61 -18.16 14.76
N ARG A 103 3.84 -17.48 13.64
CA ARG A 103 3.90 -18.09 12.30
C ARG A 103 5.29 -17.99 11.68
N VAL A 104 5.54 -18.91 10.76
CA VAL A 104 6.72 -18.89 9.89
C VAL A 104 6.31 -18.95 8.43
N GLY A 105 7.15 -18.42 7.53
CA GLY A 105 6.95 -18.50 6.10
C GLY A 105 6.22 -17.31 5.49
N HIS A 106 5.78 -17.51 4.24
CA HIS A 106 5.19 -16.46 3.43
C HIS A 106 3.78 -16.07 3.90
N LEU A 107 3.52 -14.79 4.02
CA LEU A 107 2.18 -14.24 4.21
C LEU A 107 1.56 -13.86 2.87
N PHE A 108 2.35 -13.24 1.99
CA PHE A 108 1.90 -12.83 0.67
C PHE A 108 2.26 -13.86 -0.40
N GLN A 109 1.34 -14.05 -1.35
CA GLN A 109 1.44 -15.06 -2.42
C GLN A 109 2.66 -14.83 -3.32
N GLU A 110 2.96 -13.57 -3.62
CA GLU A 110 4.07 -13.13 -4.44
C GLU A 110 4.72 -11.92 -3.78
N ARG A 111 5.82 -11.39 -4.33
CA ARG A 111 6.42 -10.17 -3.80
C ARG A 111 5.42 -9.02 -3.80
N PHE A 112 4.87 -8.70 -4.94
CA PHE A 112 3.75 -7.79 -5.20
C PHE A 112 3.53 -7.71 -6.71
N LYS A 113 2.33 -7.32 -7.11
CA LYS A 113 2.03 -6.95 -8.50
C LYS A 113 2.08 -5.44 -8.62
N SER A 114 2.59 -4.94 -9.73
CA SER A 114 2.59 -3.51 -10.02
C SER A 114 2.18 -3.26 -11.47
N GLN A 115 1.34 -2.25 -11.66
CA GLN A 115 0.91 -1.75 -12.95
C GLN A 115 1.36 -0.30 -13.08
N PRO A 116 2.09 0.07 -14.16
CA PRO A 116 2.46 1.45 -14.38
C PRO A 116 1.22 2.29 -14.69
N VAL A 117 1.22 3.52 -14.19
CA VAL A 117 0.18 4.51 -14.49
C VAL A 117 0.71 5.45 -15.56
N ASN A 118 0.17 5.35 -16.76
CA ASN A 118 0.75 6.01 -17.95
C ASN A 118 0.23 7.43 -18.16
N ASP A 119 -0.98 7.73 -17.70
CA ASP A 119 -1.62 9.03 -17.91
C ASP A 119 -2.60 9.39 -16.78
N PHE A 120 -3.06 10.65 -16.81
CA PHE A 120 -3.96 11.20 -15.80
C PHE A 120 -5.36 10.55 -15.82
N SER A 121 -5.86 10.20 -16.98
CA SER A 121 -7.18 9.55 -17.10
C SER A 121 -7.17 8.19 -16.40
N TYR A 122 -6.13 7.40 -16.62
CA TYR A 122 -5.95 6.12 -15.96
C TYR A 122 -5.71 6.28 -14.44
N PHE A 123 -4.98 7.31 -14.03
CA PHE A 123 -4.79 7.65 -12.63
C PHE A 123 -6.14 7.87 -11.91
N ILE A 124 -7.02 8.67 -12.48
CA ILE A 124 -8.35 8.94 -11.91
C ILE A 124 -9.21 7.67 -11.87
N THR A 125 -9.12 6.83 -12.90
CA THR A 125 -9.81 5.54 -12.94
C THR A 125 -9.35 4.62 -11.81
N LEU A 126 -8.05 4.53 -11.57
CA LEU A 126 -7.47 3.75 -10.49
C LEU A 126 -7.82 4.31 -9.10
N LEU A 127 -7.78 5.63 -8.94
CA LEU A 127 -8.15 6.29 -7.71
C LEU A 127 -9.59 5.91 -7.28
N ARG A 128 -10.52 5.97 -8.22
CA ARG A 128 -11.91 5.54 -7.99
C ARG A 128 -11.99 4.04 -7.70
N TYR A 129 -11.30 3.24 -8.50
CA TYR A 129 -11.28 1.78 -8.34
C TYR A 129 -10.81 1.37 -6.95
N ILE A 130 -9.71 1.95 -6.47
CA ILE A 130 -9.15 1.63 -5.16
C ILE A 130 -10.14 1.96 -4.04
N HIS A 131 -10.74 3.15 -4.06
CA HIS A 131 -11.69 3.57 -3.04
C HIS A 131 -13.04 2.82 -3.09
N GLN A 132 -13.44 2.32 -4.25
CA GLN A 132 -14.68 1.55 -4.42
C GLN A 132 -14.54 0.06 -4.08
N ASN A 133 -13.33 -0.43 -3.81
CA ASN A 133 -13.10 -1.85 -3.53
C ASN A 133 -13.97 -2.40 -2.39
N PRO A 134 -14.08 -1.75 -1.22
CA PRO A 134 -14.92 -2.25 -0.15
C PRO A 134 -16.40 -2.31 -0.52
N LEU A 135 -16.88 -1.34 -1.29
CA LEU A 135 -18.25 -1.29 -1.78
C LEU A 135 -18.55 -2.42 -2.76
N LYS A 136 -17.65 -2.64 -3.73
CA LYS A 136 -17.76 -3.74 -4.71
C LYS A 136 -17.66 -5.12 -4.06
N ALA A 137 -16.91 -5.24 -2.96
CA ALA A 137 -16.82 -6.46 -2.18
C ALA A 137 -18.01 -6.66 -1.22
N MET A 138 -19.00 -5.76 -1.22
CA MET A 138 -20.18 -5.76 -0.34
C MET A 138 -19.82 -5.79 1.17
N LEU A 139 -18.69 -5.19 1.54
CA LEU A 139 -18.29 -5.06 2.93
C LEU A 139 -18.99 -3.89 3.62
N VAL A 140 -19.34 -2.87 2.86
CA VAL A 140 -19.99 -1.63 3.30
C VAL A 140 -21.02 -1.19 2.26
N ASP A 141 -21.99 -0.37 2.67
CA ASP A 141 -22.98 0.24 1.78
C ASP A 141 -22.53 1.61 1.24
N SER A 142 -21.59 2.24 1.91
CA SER A 142 -20.96 3.51 1.51
C SER A 142 -19.45 3.46 1.72
N MET A 143 -18.69 4.14 0.86
CA MET A 143 -17.22 4.28 1.03
C MET A 143 -16.84 4.96 2.35
N ASP A 144 -17.70 5.83 2.87
CA ASP A 144 -17.49 6.52 4.15
C ASP A 144 -17.45 5.58 5.36
N GLU A 145 -18.06 4.40 5.25
CA GLU A 145 -18.12 3.41 6.32
C GLU A 145 -16.83 2.55 6.41
N TYR A 146 -15.98 2.56 5.37
CA TYR A 146 -14.78 1.74 5.35
C TYR A 146 -13.57 2.51 5.86
N GLU A 147 -13.15 2.17 7.07
CA GLU A 147 -12.09 2.88 7.80
C GLU A 147 -10.69 2.69 7.19
N TRP A 148 -10.44 1.55 6.54
CA TRP A 148 -9.09 1.14 6.11
C TRP A 148 -8.79 1.52 4.65
N SER A 149 -9.29 2.67 4.23
CA SER A 149 -8.97 3.28 2.93
C SER A 149 -8.66 4.76 3.08
N SER A 150 -7.98 5.31 2.08
CA SER A 150 -7.68 6.75 2.02
C SER A 150 -8.90 7.61 1.60
N TRP A 151 -10.06 7.01 1.37
CA TRP A 151 -11.26 7.76 0.98
C TRP A 151 -11.61 8.87 1.98
N GLN A 152 -11.52 8.59 3.27
CA GLN A 152 -11.86 9.56 4.31
C GLN A 152 -10.93 10.79 4.31
N GLU A 153 -9.71 10.66 3.84
CA GLU A 153 -8.78 11.77 3.67
C GLU A 153 -9.19 12.66 2.47
N TYR A 154 -9.74 12.06 1.42
CA TYR A 154 -10.25 12.78 0.25
C TYR A 154 -11.57 13.51 0.52
N ASN A 155 -12.45 12.96 1.35
CA ASN A 155 -13.71 13.60 1.71
C ASN A 155 -13.62 14.52 2.95
N GLY A 156 -12.44 14.65 3.55
CA GLY A 156 -12.17 15.53 4.67
C GLY A 156 -12.61 15.02 6.05
N THR A 157 -12.94 13.74 6.19
CA THR A 157 -13.42 13.17 7.47
C THR A 157 -12.35 12.50 8.33
N ALA A 158 -11.13 12.24 7.78
CA ALA A 158 -10.03 11.63 8.51
C ALA A 158 -8.79 12.51 8.56
N HIS A 159 -8.05 12.41 9.65
CA HIS A 159 -6.81 13.14 9.90
C HIS A 159 -5.65 12.16 10.11
N ARG A 160 -5.44 11.22 9.18
CA ARG A 160 -4.37 10.23 9.30
C ARG A 160 -3.01 10.71 8.77
N GLY A 161 -2.95 11.86 8.08
CA GLY A 161 -1.74 12.59 7.69
C GLY A 161 -0.71 11.77 6.93
N PHE A 162 -0.88 11.60 5.63
CA PHE A 162 0.16 11.12 4.71
C PHE A 162 0.79 12.27 3.95
#